data_61d677a51cdfaf66f9e77ec92192f13f
#
_entry.id   61d677a51cdfaf66f9e77ec92192f13f
#
_cell.length_a   1.000
_cell.length_b   1.000
_cell.length_c   1.000
_cell.angle_alpha   90.00
_cell.angle_beta   90.00
_cell.angle_gamma   90.00
#
_symmetry.space_group_name_H-M   'P 1'
#
loop_
_entity.id
_entity.type
_entity.pdbx_description
1 polymer ?
#
loop_
_entity_poly.entity_id
_entity_poly.type
_entity_poly.pdbx_seq_one_letter_code
_entity_poly.pdbx_strand_id
1 'polypeptide(L)'
;MPSFCRYCLIFLATALLLGGCYNKPVRNLASDVLLIKVGQSTGDDVLTFLGEPDEQKVVDKGVEQWLFREKTSTVMERTPVVGKYLGSPGIGQVIVTVKDNVVVDSRYEAHDADENDWTDDFSWQKGEK
;
A
#
# COMPACT_ATOMS: atom_id res chain seq x y z
N MET A 1 -43.88 30.71 -5.69
CA MET A 1 -42.44 30.51 -5.93
C MET A 1 -41.62 30.06 -4.73
N PRO A 2 -42.08 30.19 -3.46
CA PRO A 2 -41.27 29.70 -2.33
C PRO A 2 -41.13 28.19 -2.23
N SER A 3 -42.07 27.41 -2.79
CA SER A 3 -42.03 25.96 -2.76
C SER A 3 -40.91 25.35 -3.60
N PHE A 4 -40.61 25.91 -4.74
CA PHE A 4 -39.54 25.43 -5.65
C PHE A 4 -38.17 25.62 -5.02
N CYS A 5 -37.94 26.76 -4.40
CA CYS A 5 -36.67 27.05 -3.70
C CYS A 5 -36.46 26.08 -2.50
N ARG A 6 -37.53 25.70 -1.83
CA ARG A 6 -37.52 24.75 -0.70
C ARG A 6 -37.13 23.33 -1.15
N TYR A 7 -37.64 22.89 -2.30
CA TYR A 7 -37.24 21.58 -2.86
C TYR A 7 -35.82 21.56 -3.39
N CYS A 8 -35.34 22.66 -4.00
CA CYS A 8 -33.95 22.79 -4.40
C CYS A 8 -32.98 22.76 -3.21
N LEU A 9 -33.35 23.40 -2.09
CA LEU A 9 -32.54 23.37 -0.87
C LEU A 9 -32.46 21.96 -0.26
N ILE A 10 -33.59 21.24 -0.23
CA ILE A 10 -33.62 19.86 0.25
C ILE A 10 -32.79 18.95 -0.64
N PHE A 11 -32.88 19.09 -1.96
CA PHE A 11 -32.12 18.30 -2.91
C PHE A 11 -30.61 18.57 -2.80
N LEU A 12 -30.23 19.83 -2.62
CA LEU A 12 -28.84 20.23 -2.41
C LEU A 12 -28.29 19.67 -1.10
N ALA A 13 -29.08 19.73 -0.02
CA ALA A 13 -28.69 19.16 1.28
C ALA A 13 -28.52 17.64 1.22
N THR A 14 -29.41 16.94 0.49
CA THR A 14 -29.32 15.49 0.30
C THR A 14 -28.11 15.10 -0.53
N ALA A 15 -27.77 15.87 -1.56
CA ALA A 15 -26.59 15.65 -2.38
C ALA A 15 -25.27 15.83 -1.60
N LEU A 16 -25.25 16.74 -0.64
CA LEU A 16 -24.09 16.96 0.25
C LEU A 16 -23.89 15.81 1.25
N LEU A 17 -24.95 15.13 1.66
CA LEU A 17 -24.89 13.99 2.58
C LEU A 17 -24.45 12.68 1.89
N LEU A 18 -24.58 12.60 0.57
CA LEU A 18 -24.14 11.46 -0.25
C LEU A 18 -22.66 11.55 -0.66
N GLY A 19 -21.99 12.66 -0.37
CA GLY A 19 -20.54 12.79 -0.47
C GLY A 19 -19.87 11.94 0.60
N GLY A 20 -20.05 10.60 0.51
CA GLY A 20 -19.48 9.64 1.43
C GLY A 20 -17.98 9.79 1.52
N CYS A 21 -17.46 9.74 2.72
CA CYS A 21 -16.05 9.69 3.01
C CYS A 21 -15.40 8.53 2.22
N TYR A 22 -14.65 8.86 1.19
CA TYR A 22 -13.74 7.93 0.55
C TYR A 22 -12.54 7.75 1.49
N ASN A 23 -12.75 6.96 2.54
CA ASN A 23 -11.65 6.53 3.39
C ASN A 23 -10.99 5.36 2.69
N LYS A 24 -9.79 5.60 2.16
CA LYS A 24 -8.89 4.48 1.83
C LYS A 24 -8.70 3.68 3.11
N PRO A 25 -8.97 2.37 3.10
CA PRO A 25 -8.68 1.55 4.26
C PRO A 25 -7.20 1.71 4.60
N VAL A 26 -6.90 1.97 5.85
CA VAL A 26 -5.51 2.02 6.33
C VAL A 26 -4.99 0.60 6.24
N ARG A 27 -4.18 0.32 5.24
CA ARG A 27 -3.45 -0.94 5.12
C ARG A 27 -2.44 -1.04 6.25
N ASN A 28 -2.35 -2.20 6.83
CA ASN A 28 -1.25 -2.57 7.71
C ASN A 28 -0.62 -3.86 7.18
N LEU A 29 0.21 -3.74 6.16
CA LEU A 29 0.81 -4.87 5.46
C LEU A 29 1.55 -5.82 6.41
N ALA A 30 2.20 -5.29 7.45
CA ALA A 30 2.91 -6.09 8.43
C ALA A 30 1.99 -7.03 9.23
N SER A 31 0.78 -6.58 9.57
CA SER A 31 -0.21 -7.40 10.27
C SER A 31 -0.98 -8.30 9.31
N ASP A 32 -1.31 -7.77 8.14
CA ASP A 32 -2.18 -8.45 7.18
C ASP A 32 -1.47 -9.64 6.51
N VAL A 33 -0.15 -9.55 6.30
CA VAL A 33 0.65 -10.65 5.77
C VAL A 33 0.68 -11.88 6.69
N LEU A 34 0.53 -11.67 8.00
CA LEU A 34 0.47 -12.78 8.97
C LEU A 34 -0.78 -13.64 8.84
N LEU A 35 -1.82 -13.12 8.21
CA LEU A 35 -3.06 -13.85 7.91
C LEU A 35 -2.90 -14.82 6.74
N ILE A 36 -1.87 -14.59 5.90
CA ILE A 36 -1.58 -15.42 4.74
C ILE A 36 -0.79 -16.64 5.18
N LYS A 37 -1.34 -17.82 4.90
CA LYS A 37 -0.69 -19.10 5.20
C LYS A 37 -0.11 -19.70 3.91
N VAL A 38 1.19 -19.79 3.87
CA VAL A 38 1.91 -20.44 2.76
C VAL A 38 1.44 -21.88 2.60
N GLY A 39 1.12 -22.26 1.37
CA GLY A 39 0.61 -23.59 1.01
C GLY A 39 -0.88 -23.82 1.27
N GLN A 40 -1.60 -22.87 1.86
CA GLN A 40 -3.04 -22.95 2.16
C GLN A 40 -3.84 -21.79 1.57
N SER A 41 -3.35 -20.57 1.71
CA SER A 41 -4.04 -19.38 1.19
C SER A 41 -3.98 -19.34 -0.33
N THR A 42 -5.08 -18.89 -0.92
CA THR A 42 -5.22 -18.70 -2.37
C THR A 42 -4.90 -17.25 -2.77
N GLY A 43 -4.77 -17.01 -4.07
CA GLY A 43 -4.66 -15.65 -4.60
C GLY A 43 -5.85 -14.76 -4.20
N ASP A 44 -7.06 -15.31 -4.12
CA ASP A 44 -8.25 -14.58 -3.67
C ASP A 44 -8.18 -14.19 -2.19
N ASP A 45 -7.59 -15.04 -1.35
CA ASP A 45 -7.33 -14.69 0.06
C ASP A 45 -6.33 -13.55 0.16
N VAL A 46 -5.28 -13.54 -0.67
CA VAL A 46 -4.29 -12.46 -0.72
C VAL A 46 -4.97 -11.14 -1.09
N LEU A 47 -5.83 -11.12 -2.10
CA LEU A 47 -6.60 -9.93 -2.49
C LEU A 47 -7.57 -9.48 -1.40
N THR A 48 -8.11 -10.41 -0.63
CA THR A 48 -9.02 -10.10 0.49
C THR A 48 -8.28 -9.45 1.66
N PHE A 49 -7.09 -9.95 2.01
CA PHE A 49 -6.33 -9.45 3.16
C PHE A 49 -5.44 -8.25 2.81
N LEU A 50 -4.73 -8.29 1.69
CA LEU A 50 -3.80 -7.24 1.28
C LEU A 50 -4.39 -6.23 0.29
N GLY A 51 -5.53 -6.55 -0.33
CA GLY A 51 -6.13 -5.75 -1.38
C GLY A 51 -5.43 -5.93 -2.73
N GLU A 52 -5.56 -4.94 -3.61
CA GLU A 52 -4.91 -4.99 -4.91
C GLU A 52 -3.38 -4.80 -4.79
N PRO A 53 -2.58 -5.60 -5.47
CA PRO A 53 -1.14 -5.43 -5.52
C PRO A 53 -0.76 -4.18 -6.33
N ASP A 54 0.30 -3.52 -5.91
CA ASP A 54 0.83 -2.37 -6.65
C ASP A 54 1.56 -2.79 -7.92
N GLU A 55 2.10 -4.01 -7.93
CA GLU A 55 2.79 -4.59 -9.07
C GLU A 55 2.57 -6.11 -9.13
N GLN A 56 2.32 -6.62 -10.32
CA GLN A 56 2.23 -8.06 -10.61
C GLN A 56 3.24 -8.42 -11.68
N LYS A 57 4.02 -9.45 -11.42
CA LYS A 57 5.03 -9.95 -12.35
C LYS A 57 4.90 -11.46 -12.52
N VAL A 58 4.77 -11.90 -13.75
CA VAL A 58 4.87 -13.32 -14.07
C VAL A 58 6.34 -13.70 -14.08
N VAL A 59 6.73 -14.62 -13.21
CA VAL A 59 8.12 -15.06 -13.04
C VAL A 59 8.38 -16.33 -13.85
N ASP A 60 7.39 -17.22 -13.87
CA ASP A 60 7.44 -18.49 -14.62
C ASP A 60 6.02 -18.93 -15.00
N LYS A 61 5.89 -20.00 -15.75
CA LYS A 61 4.59 -20.56 -16.12
C LYS A 61 3.78 -20.92 -14.88
N GLY A 62 2.65 -20.22 -14.70
CA GLY A 62 1.78 -20.42 -13.54
C GLY A 62 2.32 -19.87 -12.22
N VAL A 63 3.44 -19.15 -12.24
CA VAL A 63 4.03 -18.49 -11.05
C VAL A 63 3.99 -16.99 -11.23
N GLU A 64 3.27 -16.34 -10.34
CA GLU A 64 3.15 -14.88 -10.29
C GLU A 64 3.75 -14.35 -8.99
N GLN A 65 4.41 -13.23 -9.07
CA GLN A 65 4.90 -12.50 -7.92
C GLN A 65 4.12 -11.19 -7.80
N TRP A 66 3.51 -10.98 -6.65
CA TRP A 66 2.69 -9.82 -6.34
C TRP A 66 3.40 -8.98 -5.30
N LEU A 67 3.54 -7.70 -5.61
CA LEU A 67 4.22 -6.73 -4.77
C LEU A 67 3.22 -5.73 -4.22
N PHE A 68 3.23 -5.57 -2.91
CA PHE A 68 2.44 -4.59 -2.17
C PHE A 68 3.37 -3.63 -1.47
N ARG A 69 3.11 -2.33 -1.57
CA ARG A 69 3.91 -1.28 -0.91
C ARG A 69 3.03 -0.44 0.00
N GLU A 70 3.57 -0.11 1.15
CA GLU A 70 2.96 0.78 2.12
C GLU A 70 3.96 1.82 2.58
N LYS A 71 3.56 3.09 2.54
CA LYS A 71 4.35 4.15 3.18
C LYS A 71 3.96 4.24 4.64
N THR A 72 4.89 3.89 5.50
CA THR A 72 4.71 4.04 6.94
C THR A 72 5.27 5.40 7.35
N SER A 73 4.37 6.36 7.60
CA SER A 73 4.78 7.62 8.21
C SER A 73 4.89 7.43 9.71
N THR A 74 6.07 7.72 10.25
CA THR A 74 6.27 7.74 11.70
C THR A 74 5.45 8.84 12.36
N VAL A 75 5.09 8.64 13.64
CA VAL A 75 4.35 9.65 14.43
C VAL A 75 5.10 10.99 14.47
N MET A 76 6.43 10.97 14.38
CA MET A 76 7.27 12.16 14.30
C MET A 76 7.09 12.94 13.01
N GLU A 77 6.88 12.29 11.88
CA GLU A 77 6.63 12.93 10.58
C GLU A 77 5.31 13.71 10.57
N ARG A 78 4.34 13.27 11.38
CA ARG A 78 3.04 13.93 11.52
C ARG A 78 3.08 15.21 12.36
N THR A 79 4.20 15.52 13.00
CA THR A 79 4.36 16.72 13.83
C THR A 79 4.72 17.91 12.95
N PRO A 80 3.90 18.98 12.88
CA PRO A 80 3.99 20.01 11.83
C PRO A 80 5.26 20.87 11.85
N VAL A 81 6.09 20.80 12.86
CA VAL A 81 7.31 21.62 12.96
C VAL A 81 8.59 20.78 12.95
N VAL A 82 8.55 19.58 13.50
CA VAL A 82 9.72 18.72 13.75
C VAL A 82 9.77 17.55 12.77
N GLY A 83 8.63 17.11 12.23
CA GLY A 83 8.50 15.96 11.37
C GLY A 83 9.32 16.01 10.10
N LYS A 84 9.54 17.20 9.57
CA LYS A 84 10.33 17.43 8.35
C LYS A 84 11.83 17.16 8.55
N TYR A 85 12.31 17.21 9.79
CA TYR A 85 13.74 17.10 10.13
C TYR A 85 14.13 15.81 10.83
N LEU A 86 13.16 15.08 11.39
CA LEU A 86 13.41 13.93 12.27
C LEU A 86 12.71 12.63 11.83
N GLY A 87 11.87 12.67 10.79
CA GLY A 87 11.13 11.53 10.32
C GLY A 87 11.65 11.02 8.99
N SER A 88 12.28 9.85 8.96
CA SER A 88 12.48 9.10 7.73
C SER A 88 11.19 8.32 7.43
N PRO A 89 10.54 8.53 6.28
CA PRO A 89 9.40 7.70 5.89
C PRO A 89 9.87 6.27 5.66
N GLY A 90 9.35 5.32 6.43
CA GLY A 90 9.56 3.91 6.19
C GLY A 90 8.71 3.42 5.00
N ILE A 91 9.26 2.54 4.20
CA ILE A 91 8.52 1.82 3.15
C ILE A 91 8.44 0.36 3.57
N GLY A 92 7.23 -0.09 3.91
CA GLY A 92 6.93 -1.51 4.07
C GLY A 92 6.56 -2.11 2.71
N GLN A 93 7.11 -3.25 2.38
CA GLN A 93 6.70 -4.00 1.20
C GLN A 93 6.43 -5.46 1.56
N VAL A 94 5.40 -6.02 0.93
CA VAL A 94 5.09 -7.45 1.00
C VAL A 94 5.25 -8.02 -0.39
N ILE A 95 5.99 -9.11 -0.47
CA ILE A 95 6.16 -9.89 -1.70
C ILE A 95 5.47 -11.23 -1.49
N VAL A 96 4.47 -11.51 -2.31
CA VAL A 96 3.74 -12.78 -2.29
C VAL A 96 3.97 -13.50 -3.60
N THR A 97 4.41 -14.73 -3.54
CA THR A 97 4.53 -15.60 -4.72
C THR A 97 3.38 -16.57 -4.76
N VAL A 98 2.61 -16.52 -5.83
CA VAL A 98 1.44 -17.38 -6.08
C VAL A 98 1.76 -18.33 -7.22
N LYS A 99 1.55 -19.62 -7.00
CA LYS A 99 1.68 -20.66 -8.00
C LYS A 99 0.38 -21.45 -8.11
N ASP A 100 -0.17 -21.54 -9.31
CA ASP A 100 -1.44 -22.25 -9.56
C ASP A 100 -2.56 -21.84 -8.58
N ASN A 101 -2.67 -20.52 -8.34
CA ASN A 101 -3.62 -19.90 -7.41
C ASN A 101 -3.41 -20.25 -5.92
N VAL A 102 -2.24 -20.76 -5.54
CA VAL A 102 -1.87 -21.03 -4.13
C VAL A 102 -0.61 -20.24 -3.76
N VAL A 103 -0.61 -19.63 -2.59
CA VAL A 103 0.55 -18.93 -2.07
C VAL A 103 1.66 -19.91 -1.72
N VAL A 104 2.81 -19.78 -2.37
CA VAL A 104 3.99 -20.63 -2.11
C VAL A 104 5.08 -19.93 -1.31
N ASP A 105 5.08 -18.59 -1.31
CA ASP A 105 5.99 -17.78 -0.50
C ASP A 105 5.34 -16.44 -0.16
N SER A 106 5.61 -15.93 1.03
CA SER A 106 5.20 -14.59 1.45
C SER A 106 6.25 -14.02 2.40
N ARG A 107 6.73 -12.82 2.12
CA ARG A 107 7.71 -12.14 2.96
C ARG A 107 7.36 -10.66 3.11
N TYR A 108 7.64 -10.13 4.28
CA TYR A 108 7.55 -8.71 4.59
C TYR A 108 8.96 -8.14 4.68
N GLU A 109 9.19 -7.04 4.01
CA GLU A 109 10.43 -6.29 4.05
C GLU A 109 10.12 -4.84 4.42
N ALA A 110 10.78 -4.32 5.43
CA ALA A 110 10.71 -2.91 5.80
C ALA A 110 12.03 -2.25 5.42
N HIS A 111 11.96 -1.19 4.63
CA HIS A 111 13.09 -0.37 4.26
C HIS A 111 12.85 1.06 4.74
N ASP A 112 13.86 1.65 5.35
CA ASP A 112 13.86 3.08 5.58
C ASP A 112 14.12 3.81 4.26
N ALA A 113 13.40 4.90 4.00
CA ALA A 113 13.54 5.63 2.74
C ALA A 113 14.96 6.15 2.51
N ASP A 114 15.71 6.37 3.59
CA ASP A 114 17.10 6.80 3.53
C ASP A 114 18.06 5.68 3.08
N GLU A 115 17.67 4.39 3.26
CA GLU A 115 18.51 3.26 2.83
C GLU A 115 18.51 3.06 1.31
N ASN A 116 17.50 3.54 0.61
CA ASN A 116 17.45 3.44 -0.85
C ASN A 116 18.23 4.54 -1.57
N ASP A 117 18.55 5.63 -0.90
CA ASP A 117 19.27 6.76 -1.51
C ASP A 117 20.75 6.42 -1.79
N TRP A 118 21.34 5.48 -1.03
CA TRP A 118 22.69 5.02 -1.27
C TRP A 118 22.80 3.96 -2.39
N THR A 119 21.70 3.29 -2.77
CA THR A 119 21.72 2.28 -3.84
C THR A 119 21.88 2.89 -5.22
N ASP A 120 21.52 4.16 -5.39
CA ASP A 120 21.69 4.89 -6.65
C ASP A 120 23.08 5.50 -6.81
N ASP A 121 23.86 5.59 -5.74
CA ASP A 121 25.19 6.19 -5.74
C ASP A 121 26.32 5.16 -5.79
N PHE A 122 26.19 4.18 -6.68
CA PHE A 122 27.30 3.28 -7.03
C PHE A 122 28.31 3.91 -8.01
N SER A 123 28.45 5.22 -8.00
CA SER A 123 29.41 5.94 -8.83
C SER A 123 30.86 5.49 -8.59
N TRP A 124 31.18 5.04 -7.37
CA TRP A 124 32.48 4.49 -7.00
C TRP A 124 32.77 3.08 -7.55
N GLN A 125 31.74 2.30 -7.92
CA GLN A 125 31.92 0.98 -8.56
C GLN A 125 32.13 1.06 -10.08
N LYS A 126 31.83 2.19 -10.71
CA LYS A 126 32.05 2.39 -12.15
C LYS A 126 33.45 2.85 -12.51
N GLY A 127 34.33 3.00 -11.53
CA GLY A 127 35.65 3.61 -11.70
C GLY A 127 36.79 2.68 -12.05
N GLU A 128 36.58 1.38 -12.16
CA GLU A 128 37.65 0.42 -12.50
C GLU A 128 37.33 -0.39 -13.74
N LYS A 129 37.58 0.19 -14.85
CA LYS A 129 37.94 -0.53 -16.09
C LYS A 129 39.02 0.19 -16.83
#